data_7a7dacc599b83d6ee65659af7e0c971a
#
_entry.id   7a7dacc599b83d6ee65659af7e0c971a
#
_cell.length_a   1.000
_cell.length_b   1.000
_cell.length_c   1.000
_cell.angle_alpha   90.00
_cell.angle_beta   90.00
_cell.angle_gamma   90.00
#
_symmetry.space_group_name_H-M   'P 1'
#
loop_
_entity.id
_entity.type
_entity.pdbx_description
1 polymer ?
#
loop_
_entity_poly.entity_id
_entity_poly.type
_entity_poly.pdbx_seq_one_letter_code
_entity_poly.pdbx_strand_id
1 'polypeptide(L)'
;EAVETLLKSDSHPNLLAAIKTNIPGWVTLGHYYKKKPSIYKAFYAYICSRMPKLGSEHYQHLIPLMQEFLEDCSIYTKENALNALYHFGQPKPVLEALRKLSKKESLHNNKLITDGLLTYTGNKNELIEGLYQNIADFSLCYHVAILDYFRLDGEILKDRLYQYLENK
;
A
#
# COMPACT_ATOMS: atom_id res chain seq x y z
N GLU A 1 -0.04 -20.03 10.22
CA GLU A 1 0.55 -21.11 9.38
C GLU A 1 -0.44 -21.65 8.35
N ALA A 2 -1.63 -22.21 8.72
CA ALA A 2 -2.57 -22.78 7.73
C ALA A 2 -3.08 -21.72 6.73
N VAL A 3 -3.46 -20.52 7.19
CA VAL A 3 -3.90 -19.41 6.33
C VAL A 3 -2.77 -18.89 5.45
N GLU A 4 -1.55 -18.79 5.98
CA GLU A 4 -0.37 -18.39 5.20
C GLU A 4 0.01 -19.41 4.14
N THR A 5 -0.12 -20.69 4.44
CA THR A 5 0.14 -21.77 3.47
C THR A 5 -0.90 -21.76 2.36
N LEU A 6 -2.18 -21.50 2.70
CA LEU A 6 -3.26 -21.38 1.72
C LEU A 6 -3.09 -20.13 0.84
N LEU A 7 -2.63 -19.01 1.40
CA LEU A 7 -2.41 -17.77 0.65
C LEU A 7 -1.14 -17.79 -0.21
N LYS A 8 -0.16 -18.63 0.12
CA LYS A 8 1.07 -18.84 -0.68
C LYS A 8 0.87 -19.75 -1.88
N SER A 9 -0.23 -20.52 -1.94
CA SER A 9 -0.55 -21.33 -3.12
C SER A 9 -1.20 -20.45 -4.21
N ASP A 10 -0.39 -19.65 -4.89
CA ASP A 10 -0.79 -18.67 -5.94
C ASP A 10 -1.56 -19.25 -7.14
N SER A 11 -1.94 -20.53 -7.10
CA SER A 11 -2.35 -21.23 -8.31
C SER A 11 -3.64 -22.06 -8.23
N HIS A 12 -4.39 -22.01 -7.12
CA HIS A 12 -5.65 -22.77 -7.09
C HIS A 12 -6.82 -21.92 -7.60
N PRO A 13 -7.32 -22.15 -8.85
CA PRO A 13 -8.40 -21.35 -9.43
C PRO A 13 -9.66 -21.33 -8.55
N ASN A 14 -9.93 -22.42 -7.82
CA ASN A 14 -11.05 -22.49 -6.88
C ASN A 14 -10.87 -21.57 -5.65
N LEU A 15 -9.64 -21.38 -5.16
CA LEU A 15 -9.34 -20.46 -4.07
C LEU A 15 -9.52 -19.01 -4.50
N LEU A 16 -9.01 -18.66 -5.70
CA LEU A 16 -9.20 -17.34 -6.28
C LEU A 16 -10.68 -17.02 -6.50
N ALA A 17 -11.44 -17.96 -7.04
CA ALA A 17 -12.88 -17.82 -7.22
C ALA A 17 -13.60 -17.66 -5.87
N ALA A 18 -13.26 -18.46 -4.86
CA ALA A 18 -13.84 -18.37 -3.53
C ALA A 18 -13.56 -17.03 -2.86
N ILE A 19 -12.33 -16.50 -2.98
CA ILE A 19 -11.97 -15.18 -2.42
C ILE A 19 -12.70 -14.08 -3.17
N LYS A 20 -12.74 -14.09 -4.51
CA LYS A 20 -13.49 -13.12 -5.33
C LYS A 20 -14.96 -13.06 -4.92
N THR A 21 -15.58 -14.22 -4.79
CA THR A 21 -16.99 -14.32 -4.41
C THR A 21 -17.23 -13.83 -2.98
N ASN A 22 -16.22 -13.91 -2.12
CA ASN A 22 -16.36 -13.62 -0.68
C ASN A 22 -15.85 -12.22 -0.28
N ILE A 23 -15.49 -11.36 -1.23
CA ILE A 23 -15.08 -9.97 -0.93
C ILE A 23 -16.07 -9.24 -0.02
N PRO A 24 -17.42 -9.34 -0.22
CA PRO A 24 -18.38 -8.73 0.71
C PRO A 24 -18.24 -9.24 2.15
N GLY A 25 -17.93 -10.53 2.32
CA GLY A 25 -17.65 -11.13 3.63
C GLY A 25 -16.41 -10.53 4.28
N TRP A 26 -15.34 -10.29 3.49
CA TRP A 26 -14.13 -9.62 3.96
C TRP A 26 -14.41 -8.18 4.39
N VAL A 27 -15.20 -7.43 3.64
CA VAL A 27 -15.62 -6.08 4.03
C VAL A 27 -16.39 -6.11 5.35
N THR A 28 -17.35 -7.01 5.50
CA THR A 28 -18.12 -7.18 6.75
C THR A 28 -17.22 -7.51 7.93
N LEU A 29 -16.26 -8.41 7.74
CA LEU A 29 -15.26 -8.77 8.73
C LEU A 29 -14.37 -7.56 9.09
N GLY A 30 -13.98 -6.75 8.12
CA GLY A 30 -13.23 -5.52 8.33
C GLY A 30 -13.97 -4.52 9.22
N HIS A 31 -15.27 -4.32 8.99
CA HIS A 31 -16.11 -3.47 9.85
C HIS A 31 -16.23 -4.03 11.29
N TYR A 32 -16.21 -5.33 11.45
CA TYR A 32 -16.15 -5.95 12.78
C TYR A 32 -14.79 -5.66 13.47
N TYR A 33 -13.68 -5.86 12.76
CA TYR A 33 -12.34 -5.61 13.30
C TYR A 33 -12.05 -4.14 13.58
N LYS A 34 -12.65 -3.22 12.85
CA LYS A 34 -12.58 -1.78 13.09
C LYS A 34 -12.92 -1.40 14.54
N LYS A 35 -13.85 -2.12 15.17
CA LYS A 35 -14.30 -1.90 16.56
C LYS A 35 -13.43 -2.61 17.60
N LYS A 36 -12.40 -3.33 17.18
CA LYS A 36 -11.53 -4.12 18.07
C LYS A 36 -10.24 -3.37 18.39
N PRO A 37 -9.50 -3.81 19.44
CA PRO A 37 -8.16 -3.29 19.72
C PRO A 37 -7.22 -3.37 18.51
N SER A 38 -6.20 -2.50 18.50
CA SER A 38 -5.25 -2.33 17.38
C SER A 38 -4.62 -3.62 16.89
N ILE A 39 -4.32 -4.57 17.77
CA ILE A 39 -3.72 -5.86 17.37
C ILE A 39 -4.61 -6.65 16.39
N TYR A 40 -5.92 -6.60 16.57
CA TYR A 40 -6.86 -7.27 15.67
C TYR A 40 -6.98 -6.55 14.32
N LYS A 41 -6.94 -5.21 14.34
CA LYS A 41 -6.90 -4.40 13.11
C LYS A 41 -5.62 -4.66 12.33
N ALA A 42 -4.47 -4.70 13.03
CA ALA A 42 -3.18 -5.02 12.43
C ALA A 42 -3.18 -6.41 11.79
N PHE A 43 -3.73 -7.40 12.48
CA PHE A 43 -3.87 -8.77 11.94
C PHE A 43 -4.77 -8.80 10.70
N TYR A 44 -5.92 -8.13 10.74
CA TYR A 44 -6.82 -8.07 9.58
C TYR A 44 -6.13 -7.39 8.38
N ALA A 45 -5.48 -6.24 8.59
CA ALA A 45 -4.74 -5.54 7.55
C ALA A 45 -3.59 -6.40 6.99
N TYR A 46 -2.88 -7.15 7.84
CA TYR A 46 -1.86 -8.11 7.43
C TYR A 46 -2.44 -9.19 6.51
N ILE A 47 -3.57 -9.79 6.86
CA ILE A 47 -4.24 -10.78 5.98
C ILE A 47 -4.60 -10.14 4.63
N CYS A 48 -5.16 -8.92 4.63
CA CYS A 48 -5.48 -8.20 3.40
C CYS A 48 -4.25 -7.96 2.51
N SER A 49 -3.08 -7.68 3.10
CA SER A 49 -1.82 -7.51 2.35
C SER A 49 -1.27 -8.81 1.74
N ARG A 50 -1.80 -9.95 2.14
CA ARG A 50 -1.40 -11.29 1.68
C ARG A 50 -2.45 -11.99 0.83
N MET A 51 -3.53 -11.32 0.50
CA MET A 51 -4.56 -11.87 -0.38
C MET A 51 -3.97 -12.20 -1.75
N PRO A 52 -4.51 -13.18 -2.49
CA PRO A 52 -4.10 -13.46 -3.85
C PRO A 52 -4.21 -12.22 -4.73
N LYS A 53 -3.35 -12.09 -5.77
CA LYS A 53 -3.44 -10.99 -6.73
C LYS A 53 -4.73 -11.12 -7.54
N LEU A 54 -5.70 -10.31 -7.21
CA LEU A 54 -6.92 -10.08 -7.98
C LEU A 54 -6.75 -8.75 -8.75
N GLY A 55 -7.61 -8.49 -9.75
CA GLY A 55 -7.64 -7.16 -10.35
C GLY A 55 -7.96 -6.08 -9.29
N SER A 56 -7.41 -4.89 -9.44
CA SER A 56 -7.54 -3.79 -8.45
C SER A 56 -9.00 -3.41 -8.16
N GLU A 57 -9.89 -3.66 -9.11
CA GLU A 57 -11.34 -3.44 -9.00
C GLU A 57 -11.99 -4.28 -7.89
N HIS A 58 -11.45 -5.46 -7.59
CA HIS A 58 -12.00 -6.34 -6.55
C HIS A 58 -11.77 -5.80 -5.13
N TYR A 59 -10.77 -4.95 -4.93
CA TYR A 59 -10.38 -4.42 -3.63
C TYR A 59 -11.00 -3.06 -3.28
N GLN A 60 -11.78 -2.45 -4.19
CA GLN A 60 -12.34 -1.10 -4.01
C GLN A 60 -13.05 -0.90 -2.66
N HIS A 61 -13.79 -1.91 -2.21
CA HIS A 61 -14.53 -1.83 -0.94
C HIS A 61 -13.66 -2.03 0.31
N LEU A 62 -12.42 -2.55 0.17
CA LEU A 62 -11.47 -2.71 1.27
C LEU A 62 -10.59 -1.48 1.46
N ILE A 63 -10.41 -0.67 0.42
CA ILE A 63 -9.56 0.54 0.46
C ILE A 63 -9.99 1.52 1.56
N PRO A 64 -11.28 1.89 1.72
CA PRO A 64 -11.69 2.81 2.78
C PRO A 64 -11.37 2.29 4.17
N LEU A 65 -11.48 0.98 4.40
CA LEU A 65 -11.10 0.35 5.68
C LEU A 65 -9.61 0.48 5.95
N MET A 66 -8.75 0.25 4.95
CA MET A 66 -7.31 0.41 5.10
C MET A 66 -6.94 1.87 5.34
N GLN A 67 -7.55 2.81 4.62
CA GLN A 67 -7.34 4.25 4.85
C GLN A 67 -7.75 4.68 6.26
N GLU A 68 -8.79 4.09 6.82
CA GLU A 68 -9.21 4.34 8.20
C GLU A 68 -8.22 3.72 9.21
N PHE A 69 -7.68 2.53 8.94
CA PHE A 69 -6.69 1.89 9.81
C PHE A 69 -5.35 2.65 9.86
N LEU A 70 -5.05 3.50 8.89
CA LEU A 70 -3.91 4.43 8.98
C LEU A 70 -4.06 5.47 10.10
N GLU A 71 -5.26 5.68 10.63
CA GLU A 71 -5.51 6.56 11.79
C GLU A 71 -5.29 5.90 13.14
N ASP A 72 -5.07 4.59 13.17
CA ASP A 72 -4.85 3.86 14.42
C ASP A 72 -3.59 4.36 15.15
N CYS A 73 -3.55 4.20 16.47
CA CYS A 73 -2.38 4.58 17.27
C CYS A 73 -1.20 3.61 17.05
N SER A 74 -1.48 2.35 16.70
CA SER A 74 -0.47 1.32 16.50
C SER A 74 0.27 1.49 15.19
N ILE A 75 1.60 1.51 15.25
CA ILE A 75 2.48 1.52 14.09
C ILE A 75 2.28 0.26 13.22
N TYR A 76 2.06 -0.90 13.82
CA TYR A 76 1.82 -2.16 13.11
C TYR A 76 0.51 -2.15 12.33
N THR A 77 -0.52 -1.49 12.86
CA THR A 77 -1.79 -1.33 12.14
C THR A 77 -1.59 -0.45 10.91
N LYS A 78 -0.88 0.68 11.06
CA LYS A 78 -0.59 1.60 9.95
C LYS A 78 0.26 0.93 8.87
N GLU A 79 1.33 0.25 9.27
CA GLU A 79 2.23 -0.46 8.36
C GLU A 79 1.49 -1.52 7.56
N ASN A 80 0.73 -2.39 8.23
CA ASN A 80 0.00 -3.46 7.55
C ASN A 80 -1.12 -2.90 6.65
N ALA A 81 -1.78 -1.82 7.06
CA ALA A 81 -2.77 -1.14 6.22
C ALA A 81 -2.14 -0.52 4.96
N LEU A 82 -0.97 0.11 5.10
CA LEU A 82 -0.23 0.63 3.95
C LEU A 82 0.23 -0.50 3.02
N ASN A 83 0.75 -1.61 3.56
CA ASN A 83 1.12 -2.78 2.78
C ASN A 83 -0.08 -3.39 2.03
N ALA A 84 -1.27 -3.40 2.64
CA ALA A 84 -2.48 -3.82 1.96
C ALA A 84 -2.85 -2.88 0.79
N LEU A 85 -2.70 -1.55 0.96
CA LEU A 85 -2.92 -0.59 -0.13
C LEU A 85 -1.92 -0.77 -1.28
N TYR A 86 -0.63 -1.04 -0.99
CA TYR A 86 0.35 -1.39 -2.02
C TYR A 86 -0.07 -2.65 -2.79
N HIS A 87 -0.55 -3.66 -2.05
CA HIS A 87 -1.00 -4.91 -2.62
C HIS A 87 -2.26 -4.75 -3.48
N PHE A 88 -3.20 -3.86 -3.12
CA PHE A 88 -4.42 -3.59 -3.89
C PHE A 88 -4.15 -2.87 -5.22
N GLY A 89 -2.98 -2.29 -5.40
CA GLY A 89 -2.46 -1.83 -6.66
C GLY A 89 -3.16 -0.60 -7.26
N GLN A 90 -3.85 0.21 -6.46
CA GLN A 90 -4.43 1.47 -6.92
C GLN A 90 -3.53 2.66 -6.51
N PRO A 91 -3.01 3.47 -7.45
CA PRO A 91 -2.03 4.51 -7.15
C PRO A 91 -2.61 5.63 -6.29
N LYS A 92 -3.84 6.09 -6.56
CA LYS A 92 -4.45 7.20 -5.85
C LYS A 92 -4.61 6.94 -4.34
N PRO A 93 -5.17 5.81 -3.86
CA PRO A 93 -5.23 5.48 -2.44
C PRO A 93 -3.85 5.40 -1.77
N VAL A 94 -2.84 4.91 -2.48
CA VAL A 94 -1.45 4.84 -1.96
C VAL A 94 -0.89 6.26 -1.77
N LEU A 95 -1.04 7.15 -2.75
CA LEU A 95 -0.59 8.54 -2.66
C LEU A 95 -1.27 9.28 -1.49
N GLU A 96 -2.58 9.10 -1.34
CA GLU A 96 -3.34 9.68 -0.23
C GLU A 96 -2.85 9.16 1.14
N ALA A 97 -2.60 7.84 1.24
CA ALA A 97 -2.09 7.21 2.44
C ALA A 97 -0.71 7.75 2.82
N LEU A 98 0.23 7.82 1.87
CA LEU A 98 1.57 8.35 2.09
C LEU A 98 1.55 9.81 2.52
N ARG A 99 0.74 10.67 1.88
CA ARG A 99 0.57 12.07 2.29
C ARG A 99 0.03 12.20 3.72
N LYS A 100 -0.96 11.39 4.06
CA LYS A 100 -1.57 11.39 5.37
C LYS A 100 -0.59 11.00 6.46
N LEU A 101 0.18 9.93 6.23
CA LEU A 101 1.21 9.46 7.15
C LEU A 101 2.37 10.44 7.26
N SER A 102 2.79 11.05 6.15
CA SER A 102 3.83 12.07 6.08
C SER A 102 3.48 13.30 6.92
N LYS A 103 2.27 13.84 6.77
CA LYS A 103 1.79 15.01 7.55
C LYS A 103 1.75 14.75 9.05
N LYS A 104 1.53 13.51 9.47
CA LYS A 104 1.50 13.10 10.88
C LYS A 104 2.86 12.67 11.40
N GLU A 105 3.88 12.74 10.55
CA GLU A 105 5.21 12.20 10.83
C GLU A 105 5.14 10.77 11.40
N SER A 106 4.20 9.98 10.88
CA SER A 106 4.03 8.58 11.24
C SER A 106 4.89 7.69 10.35
N LEU A 107 5.40 6.58 10.85
CA LEU A 107 6.29 5.68 10.10
C LEU A 107 7.58 6.37 9.63
N HIS A 108 8.42 6.80 10.58
CA HIS A 108 9.70 7.50 10.29
C HIS A 108 10.80 6.62 9.68
N ASN A 109 10.54 5.35 9.40
CA ASN A 109 11.53 4.47 8.83
C ASN A 109 11.49 4.55 7.29
N ASN A 110 12.46 5.28 6.71
CA ASN A 110 12.60 5.45 5.26
C ASN A 110 12.63 4.11 4.52
N LYS A 111 13.38 3.15 5.05
CA LYS A 111 13.50 1.82 4.45
C LYS A 111 12.16 1.11 4.35
N LEU A 112 11.33 1.19 5.39
CA LEU A 112 10.00 0.57 5.39
C LEU A 112 9.11 1.16 4.29
N ILE A 113 9.19 2.48 4.05
CA ILE A 113 8.44 3.16 3.00
C ILE A 113 8.96 2.74 1.63
N THR A 114 10.30 2.77 1.43
CA THR A 114 10.93 2.38 0.17
C THR A 114 10.66 0.92 -0.18
N ASP A 115 10.89 0.00 0.77
CA ASP A 115 10.66 -1.43 0.57
C ASP A 115 9.16 -1.70 0.27
N GLY A 116 8.26 -0.99 0.95
CA GLY A 116 6.82 -1.07 0.68
C GLY A 116 6.45 -0.62 -0.73
N LEU A 117 6.98 0.51 -1.19
CA LEU A 117 6.77 1.02 -2.56
C LEU A 117 7.27 0.01 -3.61
N LEU A 118 8.38 -0.67 -3.36
CA LEU A 118 8.91 -1.72 -4.25
C LEU A 118 7.96 -2.92 -4.37
N THR A 119 7.14 -3.20 -3.34
CA THR A 119 6.13 -4.28 -3.36
C THR A 119 4.84 -3.90 -4.08
N TYR A 120 4.69 -2.64 -4.52
CA TYR A 120 3.48 -2.18 -5.18
C TYR A 120 3.13 -3.02 -6.41
N THR A 121 1.89 -3.48 -6.49
CA THR A 121 1.45 -4.46 -7.51
C THR A 121 0.70 -3.85 -8.70
N GLY A 122 0.36 -2.57 -8.61
CA GLY A 122 -0.41 -1.87 -9.65
C GLY A 122 0.46 -1.23 -10.74
N ASN A 123 -0.10 -0.24 -11.44
CA ASN A 123 0.63 0.50 -12.47
C ASN A 123 1.70 1.39 -11.84
N LYS A 124 2.96 0.93 -11.90
CA LYS A 124 4.11 1.64 -11.34
C LYS A 124 4.33 3.01 -11.97
N ASN A 125 4.08 3.16 -13.27
CA ASN A 125 4.26 4.42 -13.97
C ASN A 125 3.32 5.50 -13.42
N GLU A 126 2.06 5.15 -13.18
CA GLU A 126 1.08 6.07 -12.58
C GLU A 126 1.45 6.43 -11.15
N LEU A 127 1.95 5.45 -10.37
CA LEU A 127 2.40 5.72 -9.00
C LEU A 127 3.61 6.65 -8.98
N ILE A 128 4.62 6.38 -9.79
CA ILE A 128 5.84 7.19 -9.91
C ILE A 128 5.50 8.62 -10.35
N GLU A 129 4.66 8.77 -11.38
CA GLU A 129 4.21 10.09 -11.83
C GLU A 129 3.47 10.84 -10.72
N GLY A 130 2.56 10.15 -10.01
CA GLY A 130 1.83 10.75 -8.89
C GLY A 130 2.74 11.16 -7.73
N LEU A 131 3.75 10.36 -7.38
CA LEU A 131 4.75 10.70 -6.37
C LEU A 131 5.60 11.90 -6.79
N TYR A 132 6.05 11.92 -8.05
CA TYR A 132 6.86 13.00 -8.59
C TYR A 132 6.13 14.34 -8.59
N GLN A 133 4.89 14.37 -9.10
CA GLN A 133 4.07 15.59 -9.16
C GLN A 133 3.74 16.17 -7.79
N ASN A 134 3.74 15.35 -6.77
CA ASN A 134 3.35 15.74 -5.42
C ASN A 134 4.49 15.67 -4.41
N ILE A 135 5.73 15.57 -4.87
CA ILE A 135 6.89 15.37 -3.99
C ILE A 135 7.01 16.48 -2.93
N ALA A 136 6.67 17.71 -3.27
CA ALA A 136 6.73 18.86 -2.37
C ALA A 136 5.72 18.77 -1.17
N ASP A 137 4.71 17.92 -1.27
CA ASP A 137 3.70 17.72 -0.22
C ASP A 137 4.16 16.80 0.91
N PHE A 138 5.29 16.13 0.74
CA PHE A 138 5.80 15.15 1.70
C PHE A 138 6.84 15.76 2.67
N SER A 139 6.91 15.24 3.89
CA SER A 139 7.97 15.57 4.85
C SER A 139 9.34 15.06 4.38
N LEU A 140 10.42 15.61 4.93
CA LEU A 140 11.79 15.28 4.53
C LEU A 140 12.08 13.77 4.60
N CYS A 141 11.61 13.08 5.62
CA CYS A 141 11.78 11.63 5.75
C CYS A 141 11.15 10.88 4.57
N TYR A 142 9.94 11.28 4.17
CA TYR A 142 9.25 10.69 3.02
C TYR A 142 9.89 11.08 1.68
N HIS A 143 10.42 12.31 1.55
CA HIS A 143 11.22 12.69 0.38
C HIS A 143 12.37 11.73 0.15
N VAL A 144 13.19 11.47 1.19
CA VAL A 144 14.33 10.55 1.10
C VAL A 144 13.88 9.16 0.66
N ALA A 145 12.80 8.63 1.27
CA ALA A 145 12.28 7.31 0.92
C ALA A 145 11.76 7.24 -0.54
N ILE A 146 11.08 8.30 -1.01
CA ILE A 146 10.57 8.38 -2.39
C ILE A 146 11.72 8.51 -3.38
N LEU A 147 12.75 9.31 -3.09
CA LEU A 147 13.92 9.42 -3.94
C LEU A 147 14.71 8.10 -4.02
N ASP A 148 14.84 7.38 -2.90
CA ASP A 148 15.42 6.04 -2.91
C ASP A 148 14.59 5.04 -3.75
N TYR A 149 13.27 5.11 -3.67
CA TYR A 149 12.40 4.31 -4.52
C TYR A 149 12.61 4.65 -6.01
N PHE A 150 12.68 5.94 -6.37
CA PHE A 150 12.96 6.36 -7.75
C PHE A 150 14.32 5.87 -8.24
N ARG A 151 15.34 5.87 -7.37
CA ARG A 151 16.66 5.34 -7.71
C ARG A 151 16.65 3.84 -7.99
N LEU A 152 15.82 3.08 -7.30
CA LEU A 152 15.75 1.61 -7.40
C LEU A 152 14.83 1.10 -8.51
N ASP A 153 13.71 1.78 -8.75
CA ASP A 153 12.65 1.31 -9.67
C ASP A 153 12.23 2.37 -10.73
N GLY A 154 12.87 3.54 -10.70
CA GLY A 154 12.45 4.70 -11.47
C GLY A 154 13.19 4.92 -12.80
N GLU A 155 13.47 3.89 -13.62
CA GLU A 155 14.09 4.10 -14.95
C GLU A 155 13.38 5.16 -15.79
N ILE A 156 12.06 5.26 -15.65
CA ILE A 156 11.20 6.22 -16.36
C ILE A 156 11.50 7.68 -16.01
N LEU A 157 11.99 7.94 -14.79
CA LEU A 157 12.35 9.30 -14.36
C LEU A 157 13.78 9.70 -14.70
N LYS A 158 14.63 8.77 -15.13
CA LYS A 158 16.01 9.07 -15.50
C LYS A 158 16.07 10.19 -16.53
N ASP A 159 15.34 10.06 -17.61
CA ASP A 159 15.35 11.04 -18.71
C ASP A 159 14.79 12.40 -18.25
N ARG A 160 13.78 12.41 -17.40
CA ARG A 160 13.20 13.66 -16.85
C ARG A 160 14.14 14.33 -15.85
N LEU A 161 14.85 13.56 -15.01
CA LEU A 161 15.86 14.09 -14.09
C LEU A 161 17.04 14.66 -14.86
N TYR A 162 17.49 14.03 -15.93
CA TYR A 162 18.51 14.58 -16.82
C TYR A 162 18.05 15.88 -17.45
N GLN A 163 16.85 15.93 -18.04
CA GLN A 163 16.29 17.17 -18.60
C GLN A 163 16.17 18.31 -17.58
N TYR A 164 15.84 17.99 -16.33
CA TYR A 164 15.77 18.99 -15.26
C TYR A 164 17.14 19.51 -14.86
N LEU A 165 18.18 18.65 -14.88
CA LEU A 165 19.54 19.04 -14.57
C LEU A 165 20.21 19.82 -15.71
N GLU A 166 19.86 19.55 -16.96
CA GLU A 166 20.37 20.26 -18.14
C GLU A 166 19.74 21.65 -18.33
N ASN A 167 18.57 21.91 -17.77
CA ASN A 167 17.86 23.20 -17.85
C ASN A 167 18.17 24.16 -16.69
N LYS A 168 19.18 23.85 -15.85
CA LYS A 168 19.73 24.72 -14.81
C LYS A 168 21.12 25.20 -15.17
#